data_c8a77fb73ceaa2c6cc79462c6424e7f9
#
_entry.id   c8a77fb73ceaa2c6cc79462c6424e7f9
#
_cell.length_a   1.000
_cell.length_b   1.000
_cell.length_c   1.000
_cell.angle_alpha   90.00
_cell.angle_beta   90.00
_cell.angle_gamma   90.00
#
_symmetry.space_group_name_H-M   'P 1'
#
loop_
_entity.id
_entity.type
_entity.pdbx_description
1 polymer ?
#
loop_
_entity_poly.entity_id
_entity_poly.type
_entity_poly.pdbx_seq_one_letter_code
_entity_poly.pdbx_strand_id
1 'polypeptide(L)'
;CIDAARFAENAFFVKQREAEFANSPIRDIVKEIFSHADMFTMSAKKDAIVNMGGLLGIKSDEELYQRVKGNTISYEGFTTYGGLSGRDLEALAIGLHEGMDEQYLTYRIGQIEYLAGKLDDAGIAYQAPAGGHGLFIDAQALLPHIPYHQFPGQALAVELYREAGIRTCDIGSFMLGNDPETGMQLQAQFEFTRFAIPRRVYTQAHFDIMAEALISIKERAGAVPGYRIAWEPPILRHFQARLEPMGRQPGL
;
A
#
# COMPACT_ATOMS: atom_id res chain seq x y z
N CYS A 1 17.15 5.00 11.50
CA CYS A 1 16.49 5.54 10.29
C CYS A 1 15.00 5.26 10.33
N ILE A 2 14.17 6.23 9.96
CA ILE A 2 12.71 6.08 9.81
C ILE A 2 12.33 6.14 8.33
N ASP A 3 11.47 5.23 7.86
CA ASP A 3 10.71 5.44 6.61
C ASP A 3 9.54 6.38 6.92
N ALA A 4 9.70 7.64 6.52
CA ALA A 4 8.77 8.71 6.79
C ALA A 4 7.73 8.93 5.66
N ALA A 5 7.58 7.98 4.74
CA ALA A 5 6.68 8.13 3.61
C ALA A 5 5.23 8.44 4.03
N ARG A 6 4.79 7.95 5.19
CA ARG A 6 3.44 8.16 5.75
C ARG A 6 3.49 8.78 7.15
N PHE A 7 4.34 9.77 7.33
CA PHE A 7 4.61 10.42 8.60
C PHE A 7 3.37 11.07 9.22
N ALA A 8 2.54 11.69 8.39
CA ALA A 8 1.35 12.40 8.84
C ALA A 8 0.19 11.44 9.16
N GLU A 9 -0.06 10.44 8.32
CA GLU A 9 -1.04 9.37 8.60
C GLU A 9 -0.67 8.65 9.91
N ASN A 10 0.61 8.33 10.13
CA ASN A 10 1.07 7.69 11.37
C ASN A 10 0.89 8.61 12.59
N ALA A 11 1.21 9.89 12.48
CA ALA A 11 0.98 10.85 13.56
C ALA A 11 -0.51 11.00 13.91
N PHE A 12 -1.38 10.91 12.90
CA PHE A 12 -2.83 10.91 13.14
C PHE A 12 -3.28 9.66 13.88
N PHE A 13 -2.77 8.48 13.56
CA PHE A 13 -3.05 7.26 14.32
C PHE A 13 -2.51 7.33 15.76
N VAL A 14 -1.33 7.91 15.98
CA VAL A 14 -0.83 8.14 17.32
C VAL A 14 -1.80 9.04 18.10
N LYS A 15 -2.24 10.16 17.49
CA LYS A 15 -3.24 11.04 18.12
C LYS A 15 -4.54 10.31 18.49
N GLN A 16 -5.01 9.41 17.64
CA GLN A 16 -6.26 8.67 17.89
C GLN A 16 -6.12 7.57 18.93
N ARG A 17 -4.94 6.95 19.06
CA ARG A 17 -4.77 5.71 19.81
C ARG A 17 -4.00 5.87 21.12
N GLU A 18 -3.19 6.94 21.23
CA GLU A 18 -2.35 7.20 22.41
C GLU A 18 -2.95 8.36 23.22
N ALA A 19 -3.41 8.07 24.44
CA ALA A 19 -4.10 9.05 25.27
C ALA A 19 -3.29 10.32 25.54
N GLU A 20 -1.97 10.22 25.67
CA GLU A 20 -1.08 11.35 25.91
C GLU A 20 -1.02 12.33 24.74
N PHE A 21 -1.28 11.85 23.50
CA PHE A 21 -1.25 12.67 22.30
C PHE A 21 -2.63 13.13 21.81
N ALA A 22 -3.70 12.72 22.46
CA ALA A 22 -5.08 12.96 22.00
C ALA A 22 -5.41 14.45 21.76
N ASN A 23 -4.80 15.35 22.51
CA ASN A 23 -4.96 16.80 22.38
C ASN A 23 -3.78 17.51 21.71
N SER A 24 -2.78 16.78 21.24
CA SER A 24 -1.58 17.35 20.62
C SER A 24 -1.85 17.69 19.14
N PRO A 25 -1.33 18.81 18.63
CA PRO A 25 -1.34 19.10 17.20
C PRO A 25 -0.56 18.03 16.42
N ILE A 26 -1.02 17.66 15.23
CA ILE A 26 -0.34 16.68 14.37
C ILE A 26 1.14 17.01 14.17
N ARG A 27 1.44 18.30 13.95
CA ARG A 27 2.83 18.76 13.76
C ARG A 27 3.75 18.47 14.96
N ASP A 28 3.22 18.51 16.16
CA ASP A 28 4.04 18.27 17.37
C ASP A 28 4.26 16.76 17.56
N ILE A 29 3.28 15.95 17.25
CA ILE A 29 3.43 14.49 17.21
C ILE A 29 4.47 14.07 16.14
N VAL A 30 4.43 14.70 14.96
CA VAL A 30 5.43 14.47 13.90
C VAL A 30 6.84 14.81 14.42
N LYS A 31 7.01 15.96 15.09
CA LYS A 31 8.32 16.34 15.68
C LYS A 31 8.79 15.31 16.70
N GLU A 32 7.88 14.84 17.55
CA GLU A 32 8.21 13.82 18.55
C GLU A 32 8.69 12.53 17.88
N ILE A 33 7.98 12.01 16.88
CA ILE A 33 8.37 10.82 16.12
C ILE A 33 9.78 11.01 15.51
N PHE A 34 10.03 12.16 14.87
CA PHE A 34 11.34 12.43 14.24
C PHE A 34 12.45 12.66 15.25
N SER A 35 12.13 13.05 16.50
CA SER A 35 13.14 13.25 17.55
C SER A 35 13.89 11.97 17.90
N HIS A 36 13.26 10.81 17.72
CA HIS A 36 13.80 9.48 17.97
C HIS A 36 14.64 8.90 16.82
N ALA A 37 14.84 9.67 15.76
CA ALA A 37 15.60 9.20 14.60
C ALA A 37 16.84 10.02 14.33
N ASP A 38 17.91 9.37 13.89
CA ASP A 38 19.13 10.02 13.41
C ASP A 38 19.03 10.40 11.94
N MET A 39 18.22 9.66 11.19
CA MET A 39 17.92 9.96 9.79
C MET A 39 16.53 9.48 9.40
N PHE A 40 16.01 10.04 8.33
CA PHE A 40 14.81 9.56 7.69
C PHE A 40 14.93 9.53 6.17
N THR A 41 14.15 8.66 5.55
CA THR A 41 13.88 8.66 4.12
C THR A 41 12.39 8.86 3.90
N MET A 42 12.01 9.59 2.86
CA MET A 42 10.61 9.89 2.57
C MET A 42 10.33 9.82 1.07
N SER A 43 9.36 9.02 0.69
CA SER A 43 8.73 9.14 -0.62
C SER A 43 7.66 10.24 -0.57
N ALA A 44 7.90 11.37 -1.20
CA ALA A 44 7.02 12.54 -1.14
C ALA A 44 5.66 12.35 -1.83
N LYS A 45 5.57 11.39 -2.75
CA LYS A 45 4.31 11.03 -3.45
C LYS A 45 3.25 10.36 -2.57
N LYS A 46 3.45 10.35 -1.25
CA LYS A 46 2.51 9.85 -0.25
C LYS A 46 2.00 11.01 0.59
N ASP A 47 2.46 11.19 1.82
CA ASP A 47 1.89 12.20 2.71
C ASP A 47 2.23 13.64 2.35
N ALA A 48 3.28 13.87 1.57
CA ALA A 48 3.52 15.20 1.00
C ALA A 48 2.64 15.54 -0.22
N ILE A 49 1.74 14.65 -0.63
CA ILE A 49 0.66 14.88 -1.62
C ILE A 49 1.17 15.43 -2.98
N VAL A 50 2.35 14.99 -3.41
CA VAL A 50 2.91 15.35 -4.71
C VAL A 50 3.05 14.16 -5.65
N ASN A 51 3.26 14.42 -6.93
CA ASN A 51 3.35 13.37 -7.94
C ASN A 51 4.68 12.64 -7.93
N MET A 52 5.77 13.31 -7.52
CA MET A 52 7.12 12.77 -7.51
C MET A 52 7.97 13.42 -6.43
N GLY A 53 9.17 12.89 -6.27
CA GLY A 53 10.16 13.41 -5.34
C GLY A 53 10.26 12.62 -4.04
N GLY A 54 11.25 12.98 -3.28
CA GLY A 54 11.55 12.41 -1.99
C GLY A 54 12.43 13.34 -1.18
N LEU A 55 12.56 13.01 0.09
CA LEU A 55 13.42 13.70 1.03
C LEU A 55 14.26 12.69 1.79
N LEU A 56 15.48 13.08 2.10
CA LEU A 56 16.33 12.40 3.02
C LEU A 56 16.86 13.43 4.02
N GLY A 57 16.76 13.16 5.30
CA GLY A 57 17.28 14.00 6.36
C GLY A 57 18.21 13.22 7.27
N ILE A 58 19.31 13.87 7.69
CA ILE A 58 20.32 13.31 8.59
C ILE A 58 20.54 14.31 9.72
N LYS A 59 20.51 13.82 10.96
CA LYS A 59 20.73 14.59 12.15
C LYS A 59 22.18 14.42 12.64
N SER A 60 22.96 15.47 12.60
CA SER A 60 24.27 15.58 13.28
C SER A 60 25.34 14.54 12.91
N ASP A 61 25.26 13.91 11.73
CA ASP A 61 26.28 12.99 11.21
C ASP A 61 26.83 13.50 9.87
N GLU A 62 27.91 14.27 9.93
CA GLU A 62 28.51 14.89 8.76
C GLU A 62 29.13 13.86 7.81
N GLU A 63 29.74 12.81 8.32
CA GLU A 63 30.35 11.78 7.47
C GLU A 63 29.27 11.05 6.65
N LEU A 64 28.19 10.61 7.31
CA LEU A 64 27.07 9.98 6.64
C LEU A 64 26.42 10.94 5.64
N TYR A 65 26.25 12.22 6.02
CA TYR A 65 25.72 13.24 5.11
C TYR A 65 26.53 13.37 3.83
N GLN A 66 27.85 13.47 3.91
CA GLN A 66 28.71 13.61 2.73
C GLN A 66 28.65 12.34 1.84
N ARG A 67 28.62 11.16 2.44
CA ARG A 67 28.47 9.89 1.67
C ARG A 67 27.12 9.83 0.95
N VAL A 68 26.04 10.15 1.61
CA VAL A 68 24.69 10.17 1.02
C VAL A 68 24.58 11.23 -0.07
N LYS A 69 25.15 12.42 0.18
CA LYS A 69 25.24 13.50 -0.82
C LYS A 69 25.93 13.06 -2.11
N GLY A 70 27.05 12.33 -2.00
CA GLY A 70 27.75 11.78 -3.15
C GLY A 70 26.88 10.82 -3.95
N ASN A 71 26.16 9.92 -3.29
CA ASN A 71 25.22 9.01 -3.93
C ASN A 71 24.05 9.76 -4.60
N THR A 72 23.48 10.76 -3.90
CA THR A 72 22.38 11.57 -4.45
C THR A 72 22.78 12.25 -5.76
N ILE A 73 23.98 12.81 -5.82
CA ILE A 73 24.50 13.46 -7.05
C ILE A 73 24.61 12.45 -8.19
N SER A 74 25.01 11.22 -7.90
CA SER A 74 25.20 10.18 -8.91
C SER A 74 23.90 9.59 -9.48
N TYR A 75 22.84 9.49 -8.65
CA TYR A 75 21.62 8.77 -9.01
C TYR A 75 20.41 9.68 -9.25
N GLU A 76 20.34 10.85 -8.61
CA GLU A 76 19.15 11.71 -8.63
C GLU A 76 19.45 13.09 -9.25
N GLY A 77 20.53 13.75 -8.79
CA GLY A 77 20.89 15.10 -9.20
C GLY A 77 21.56 15.87 -8.09
N PHE A 78 21.81 17.16 -8.31
CA PHE A 78 22.40 18.02 -7.28
C PHE A 78 21.48 18.09 -6.04
N THR A 79 22.09 18.11 -4.86
CA THR A 79 21.37 18.09 -3.56
C THR A 79 20.47 19.30 -3.31
N THR A 80 20.62 20.37 -4.11
CA THR A 80 19.75 21.56 -4.05
C THR A 80 18.35 21.30 -4.62
N TYR A 81 18.19 20.34 -5.55
CA TYR A 81 16.89 20.06 -6.17
C TYR A 81 16.63 18.57 -6.45
N GLY A 82 17.67 17.69 -6.36
CA GLY A 82 17.51 16.26 -6.57
C GLY A 82 16.89 15.87 -7.93
N GLY A 83 17.13 16.66 -8.99
CA GLY A 83 16.51 16.49 -10.31
C GLY A 83 15.09 17.04 -10.44
N LEU A 84 14.51 17.60 -9.37
CA LEU A 84 13.16 18.16 -9.41
C LEU A 84 13.14 19.57 -10.03
N SER A 85 12.05 19.90 -10.72
CA SER A 85 11.82 21.28 -11.16
C SER A 85 11.44 22.20 -9.99
N GLY A 86 11.59 23.52 -10.17
CA GLY A 86 11.21 24.50 -9.13
C GLY A 86 9.74 24.38 -8.71
N ARG A 87 8.82 24.11 -9.66
CA ARG A 87 7.40 23.89 -9.33
C ARG A 87 7.15 22.62 -8.51
N ASP A 88 7.95 21.56 -8.71
CA ASP A 88 7.83 20.33 -7.96
C ASP A 88 8.35 20.53 -6.53
N LEU A 89 9.41 21.33 -6.35
CA LEU A 89 9.93 21.70 -5.03
C LEU A 89 8.92 22.58 -4.26
N GLU A 90 8.29 23.54 -4.93
CA GLU A 90 7.25 24.37 -4.33
C GLU A 90 6.04 23.53 -3.93
N ALA A 91 5.56 22.66 -4.83
CA ALA A 91 4.48 21.74 -4.54
C ALA A 91 4.81 20.83 -3.34
N LEU A 92 6.05 20.32 -3.26
CA LEU A 92 6.51 19.52 -2.13
C LEU A 92 6.47 20.31 -0.82
N ALA A 93 6.95 21.55 -0.81
CA ALA A 93 6.95 22.39 0.39
C ALA A 93 5.51 22.64 0.89
N ILE A 94 4.58 22.97 -0.02
CA ILE A 94 3.16 23.15 0.30
C ILE A 94 2.55 21.84 0.78
N GLY A 95 2.77 20.74 0.04
CA GLY A 95 2.20 19.44 0.33
C GLY A 95 2.62 18.85 1.69
N LEU A 96 3.84 19.11 2.14
CA LEU A 96 4.29 18.73 3.49
C LEU A 96 3.45 19.42 4.59
N HIS A 97 3.01 20.65 4.39
CA HIS A 97 2.13 21.33 5.33
C HIS A 97 0.69 20.85 5.22
N GLU A 98 0.15 20.74 4.00
CA GLU A 98 -1.21 20.25 3.77
C GLU A 98 -1.42 18.81 4.24
N GLY A 99 -0.40 17.95 4.09
CA GLY A 99 -0.45 16.56 4.55
C GLY A 99 -0.62 16.42 6.06
N MET A 100 -0.26 17.46 6.85
CA MET A 100 -0.46 17.50 8.30
C MET A 100 -1.77 18.18 8.72
N ASP A 101 -2.59 18.63 7.78
CA ASP A 101 -3.90 19.21 8.11
C ASP A 101 -4.81 18.15 8.71
N GLU A 102 -5.35 18.41 9.90
CA GLU A 102 -6.12 17.42 10.65
C GLU A 102 -7.48 17.12 9.99
N GLN A 103 -8.09 18.09 9.31
CA GLN A 103 -9.35 17.86 8.59
C GLN A 103 -9.11 16.99 7.36
N TYR A 104 -8.01 17.23 6.66
CA TYR A 104 -7.58 16.37 5.57
C TYR A 104 -7.31 14.93 6.04
N LEU A 105 -6.58 14.76 7.14
CA LEU A 105 -6.27 13.43 7.69
C LEU A 105 -7.53 12.70 8.17
N THR A 106 -8.45 13.41 8.82
CA THR A 106 -9.76 12.88 9.23
C THR A 106 -10.54 12.36 8.00
N TYR A 107 -10.61 13.15 6.94
CA TYR A 107 -11.25 12.72 5.70
C TYR A 107 -10.53 11.52 5.08
N ARG A 108 -9.21 11.57 5.01
CA ARG A 108 -8.38 10.53 4.40
C ARG A 108 -8.51 9.18 5.09
N ILE A 109 -8.41 9.17 6.41
CA ILE A 109 -8.52 7.95 7.22
C ILE A 109 -9.97 7.46 7.22
N GLY A 110 -10.94 8.36 7.39
CA GLY A 110 -12.36 8.05 7.35
C GLY A 110 -12.83 7.37 6.06
N GLN A 111 -12.19 7.65 4.92
CA GLN A 111 -12.48 6.93 3.66
C GLN A 111 -12.15 5.43 3.77
N ILE A 112 -11.01 5.10 4.39
CA ILE A 112 -10.60 3.70 4.56
C ILE A 112 -11.49 3.01 5.60
N GLU A 113 -11.79 3.69 6.71
CA GLU A 113 -12.69 3.20 7.75
C GLU A 113 -14.10 2.94 7.20
N TYR A 114 -14.59 3.82 6.32
CA TYR A 114 -15.87 3.64 5.65
C TYR A 114 -15.92 2.35 4.81
N LEU A 115 -14.89 2.10 4.00
CA LEU A 115 -14.80 0.86 3.23
C LEU A 115 -14.68 -0.36 4.16
N ALA A 116 -13.84 -0.27 5.19
CA ALA A 116 -13.67 -1.33 6.18
C ALA A 116 -15.00 -1.70 6.86
N GLY A 117 -15.78 -0.71 7.30
CA GLY A 117 -17.10 -0.94 7.88
C GLY A 117 -18.07 -1.68 6.96
N LYS A 118 -18.08 -1.34 5.66
CA LYS A 118 -18.88 -2.08 4.67
C LYS A 118 -18.43 -3.54 4.51
N LEU A 119 -17.13 -3.80 4.62
CA LEU A 119 -16.60 -5.16 4.55
C LEU A 119 -16.92 -5.95 5.83
N ASP A 120 -16.88 -5.31 7.00
CA ASP A 120 -17.32 -5.90 8.27
C ASP A 120 -18.79 -6.31 8.20
N ASP A 121 -19.66 -5.43 7.72
CA ASP A 121 -21.10 -5.70 7.54
C ASP A 121 -21.34 -6.87 6.57
N ALA A 122 -20.49 -6.99 5.54
CA ALA A 122 -20.55 -8.07 4.55
C ALA A 122 -19.84 -9.36 5.01
N GLY A 123 -19.16 -9.35 6.17
CA GLY A 123 -18.36 -10.46 6.66
C GLY A 123 -17.21 -10.84 5.70
N ILE A 124 -16.53 -9.85 5.15
CA ILE A 124 -15.35 -10.01 4.29
C ILE A 124 -14.10 -9.68 5.12
N ALA A 125 -13.25 -10.67 5.31
CA ALA A 125 -12.05 -10.54 6.11
C ALA A 125 -10.99 -9.68 5.41
N TYR A 126 -10.31 -8.85 6.20
CA TYR A 126 -9.17 -8.03 5.77
C TYR A 126 -8.17 -7.90 6.92
N GLN A 127 -6.97 -7.41 6.65
CA GLN A 127 -5.98 -7.12 7.69
C GLN A 127 -6.46 -5.98 8.59
N ALA A 128 -6.89 -6.31 9.80
CA ALA A 128 -7.37 -5.36 10.80
C ALA A 128 -6.26 -5.02 11.84
N PRO A 129 -6.27 -3.80 12.42
CA PRO A 129 -7.16 -2.69 12.07
C PRO A 129 -6.84 -2.09 10.70
N ALA A 130 -7.83 -1.43 10.09
CA ALA A 130 -7.65 -0.75 8.82
C ALA A 130 -6.54 0.31 8.92
N GLY A 131 -5.73 0.42 7.87
CA GLY A 131 -4.66 1.40 7.77
C GLY A 131 -5.09 2.72 7.11
N GLY A 132 -4.15 3.59 6.82
CA GLY A 132 -4.41 4.90 6.22
C GLY A 132 -4.30 4.95 4.69
N HIS A 133 -3.71 3.97 4.05
CA HIS A 133 -3.39 4.03 2.61
C HIS A 133 -4.06 2.97 1.75
N GLY A 134 -4.77 2.05 2.36
CA GLY A 134 -5.46 0.98 1.66
C GLY A 134 -5.94 -0.12 2.60
N LEU A 135 -6.65 -1.07 2.01
CA LEU A 135 -7.10 -2.28 2.68
C LEU A 135 -6.45 -3.51 2.03
N PHE A 136 -6.15 -4.49 2.85
CA PHE A 136 -5.58 -5.77 2.44
C PHE A 136 -6.65 -6.84 2.69
N ILE A 137 -7.36 -7.23 1.64
CA ILE A 137 -8.42 -8.23 1.71
C ILE A 137 -7.80 -9.60 1.85
N ASP A 138 -8.28 -10.40 2.80
CA ASP A 138 -7.85 -11.79 2.95
C ASP A 138 -8.47 -12.65 1.84
N ALA A 139 -7.70 -12.80 0.77
CA ALA A 139 -8.12 -13.55 -0.41
C ALA A 139 -8.22 -15.06 -0.11
N GLN A 140 -7.42 -15.60 0.81
CA GLN A 140 -7.52 -17.00 1.20
C GLN A 140 -8.82 -17.27 1.96
N ALA A 141 -9.24 -16.36 2.84
CA ALA A 141 -10.52 -16.49 3.53
C ALA A 141 -11.70 -16.34 2.58
N LEU A 142 -11.60 -15.48 1.56
CA LEU A 142 -12.66 -15.24 0.59
C LEU A 142 -12.75 -16.38 -0.45
N LEU A 143 -11.61 -16.97 -0.84
CA LEU A 143 -11.48 -18.01 -1.88
C LEU A 143 -10.79 -19.26 -1.30
N PRO A 144 -11.38 -19.93 -0.28
CA PRO A 144 -10.70 -21.00 0.47
C PRO A 144 -10.41 -22.26 -0.37
N HIS A 145 -11.06 -22.43 -1.49
CA HIS A 145 -10.84 -23.53 -2.42
C HIS A 145 -9.62 -23.36 -3.34
N ILE A 146 -9.03 -22.15 -3.38
CA ILE A 146 -7.83 -21.87 -4.18
C ILE A 146 -6.60 -22.03 -3.29
N PRO A 147 -5.75 -23.05 -3.50
CA PRO A 147 -4.53 -23.22 -2.71
C PRO A 147 -3.48 -22.15 -3.07
N TYR A 148 -2.54 -21.89 -2.16
CA TYR A 148 -1.53 -20.83 -2.29
C TYR A 148 -0.75 -20.85 -3.61
N HIS A 149 -0.45 -22.04 -4.14
CA HIS A 149 0.26 -22.24 -5.41
C HIS A 149 -0.60 -21.97 -6.67
N GLN A 150 -1.87 -21.65 -6.48
CA GLN A 150 -2.79 -21.17 -7.51
C GLN A 150 -3.18 -19.70 -7.29
N PHE A 151 -2.49 -19.02 -6.35
CA PHE A 151 -2.46 -17.57 -6.15
C PHE A 151 -3.84 -16.94 -5.89
N PRO A 152 -4.47 -17.20 -4.73
CA PRO A 152 -5.80 -16.65 -4.41
C PRO A 152 -5.85 -15.12 -4.41
N GLY A 153 -4.77 -14.44 -3.96
CA GLY A 153 -4.66 -12.97 -4.01
C GLY A 153 -4.71 -12.43 -5.44
N GLN A 154 -4.02 -13.10 -6.36
CA GLN A 154 -4.04 -12.73 -7.77
C GLN A 154 -5.38 -13.11 -8.44
N ALA A 155 -5.98 -14.23 -8.06
CA ALA A 155 -7.30 -14.62 -8.55
C ALA A 155 -8.35 -13.57 -8.19
N LEU A 156 -8.36 -13.11 -6.94
CA LEU A 156 -9.25 -12.02 -6.50
C LEU A 156 -8.96 -10.72 -7.25
N ALA A 157 -7.70 -10.38 -7.49
CA ALA A 157 -7.34 -9.18 -8.24
C ALA A 157 -7.88 -9.21 -9.69
N VAL A 158 -7.83 -10.35 -10.35
CA VAL A 158 -8.39 -10.53 -11.70
C VAL A 158 -9.91 -10.40 -11.67
N GLU A 159 -10.59 -11.04 -10.72
CA GLU A 159 -12.05 -10.97 -10.61
C GLU A 159 -12.56 -9.57 -10.32
N LEU A 160 -11.87 -8.80 -9.45
CA LEU A 160 -12.19 -7.39 -9.19
C LEU A 160 -12.06 -6.53 -10.44
N TYR A 161 -11.03 -6.79 -11.26
CA TYR A 161 -10.88 -6.07 -12.51
C TYR A 161 -11.97 -6.41 -13.53
N ARG A 162 -12.38 -7.68 -13.61
CA ARG A 162 -13.45 -8.13 -14.49
C ARG A 162 -14.83 -7.64 -14.05
N GLU A 163 -15.08 -7.61 -12.74
CA GLU A 163 -16.36 -7.23 -12.15
C GLU A 163 -16.64 -5.73 -12.31
N ALA A 164 -15.66 -4.88 -11.95
CA ALA A 164 -15.88 -3.45 -11.85
C ALA A 164 -14.69 -2.58 -12.32
N GLY A 165 -13.72 -3.15 -13.05
CA GLY A 165 -12.54 -2.43 -13.50
C GLY A 165 -11.60 -1.99 -12.37
N ILE A 166 -11.69 -2.62 -11.19
CA ILE A 166 -10.91 -2.28 -10.01
C ILE A 166 -9.53 -2.93 -10.11
N ARG A 167 -8.49 -2.10 -10.23
CA ARG A 167 -7.11 -2.55 -10.23
C ARG A 167 -6.58 -2.66 -8.81
N THR A 168 -6.17 -3.86 -8.44
CA THR A 168 -5.56 -4.19 -7.16
C THR A 168 -4.20 -4.87 -7.36
N CYS A 169 -3.55 -5.24 -6.27
CA CYS A 169 -2.24 -5.89 -6.29
C CYS A 169 -2.26 -7.11 -5.37
N ASP A 170 -1.77 -8.24 -5.85
CA ASP A 170 -1.48 -9.40 -5.01
C ASP A 170 -0.36 -9.06 -4.02
N ILE A 171 -0.54 -9.47 -2.77
CA ILE A 171 0.46 -9.45 -1.71
C ILE A 171 0.42 -10.83 -1.05
N GLY A 172 1.00 -11.80 -1.72
CA GLY A 172 0.95 -13.20 -1.29
C GLY A 172 2.04 -14.04 -1.94
N SER A 173 1.78 -15.32 -2.09
CA SER A 173 2.74 -16.30 -2.60
C SER A 173 3.21 -16.00 -4.03
N PHE A 174 2.36 -15.41 -4.87
CA PHE A 174 2.76 -14.98 -6.21
C PHE A 174 3.90 -13.95 -6.17
N MET A 175 3.85 -13.00 -5.23
CA MET A 175 4.90 -11.99 -5.08
C MET A 175 6.20 -12.58 -4.52
N LEU A 176 6.14 -13.57 -3.60
CA LEU A 176 7.32 -14.14 -2.97
C LEU A 176 8.27 -14.82 -3.95
N GLY A 177 7.75 -15.43 -5.00
CA GLY A 177 8.58 -16.16 -5.94
C GLY A 177 8.85 -17.60 -5.52
N ASN A 178 9.92 -18.16 -6.07
CA ASN A 178 10.37 -19.51 -5.80
C ASN A 178 11.56 -19.49 -4.85
N ASP A 179 11.68 -20.54 -4.08
CA ASP A 179 12.88 -20.81 -3.28
C ASP A 179 14.10 -20.99 -4.20
N PRO A 180 15.18 -20.26 -4.00
CA PRO A 180 16.33 -20.26 -4.91
C PRO A 180 17.11 -21.58 -4.92
N GLU A 181 16.99 -22.41 -3.86
CA GLU A 181 17.70 -23.68 -3.75
C GLU A 181 16.89 -24.84 -4.32
N THR A 182 15.59 -24.86 -4.04
CA THR A 182 14.72 -25.95 -4.44
C THR A 182 13.91 -25.69 -5.70
N GLY A 183 13.79 -24.43 -6.13
CA GLY A 183 12.91 -24.00 -7.22
C GLY A 183 11.42 -24.09 -6.92
N MET A 184 11.04 -24.49 -5.73
CA MET A 184 9.64 -24.66 -5.34
C MET A 184 9.01 -23.31 -5.01
N GLN A 185 7.71 -23.18 -5.33
CA GLN A 185 6.91 -22.01 -4.96
C GLN A 185 6.90 -21.81 -3.46
N LEU A 186 7.33 -20.61 -3.01
CA LEU A 186 7.25 -20.23 -1.61
C LEU A 186 5.79 -19.93 -1.23
N GLN A 187 5.41 -20.36 -0.03
CA GLN A 187 4.12 -20.04 0.55
C GLN A 187 4.22 -18.79 1.42
N ALA A 188 3.40 -17.80 1.15
CA ALA A 188 3.28 -16.63 2.01
C ALA A 188 2.53 -16.98 3.31
N GLN A 189 2.81 -16.20 4.35
CA GLN A 189 2.07 -16.32 5.61
C GLN A 189 0.58 -15.90 5.43
N PHE A 190 0.33 -14.97 4.53
CA PHE A 190 -1.00 -14.46 4.20
C PHE A 190 -1.13 -14.32 2.69
N GLU A 191 -2.34 -14.53 2.18
CA GLU A 191 -2.71 -14.32 0.78
C GLU A 191 -3.62 -13.10 0.71
N PHE A 192 -3.05 -11.92 0.50
CA PHE A 192 -3.80 -10.68 0.45
C PHE A 192 -3.97 -10.14 -0.96
N THR A 193 -5.08 -9.45 -1.17
CA THR A 193 -5.29 -8.53 -2.29
C THR A 193 -5.37 -7.11 -1.77
N ARG A 194 -4.43 -6.27 -2.18
CA ARG A 194 -4.29 -4.90 -1.70
C ARG A 194 -5.09 -3.93 -2.55
N PHE A 195 -6.01 -3.22 -1.93
CA PHE A 195 -6.61 -1.99 -2.44
C PHE A 195 -5.73 -0.81 -2.05
N ALA A 196 -5.00 -0.26 -3.00
CA ALA A 196 -4.22 0.96 -2.78
C ALA A 196 -5.13 2.17 -3.06
N ILE A 197 -5.43 2.94 -2.02
CA ILE A 197 -6.32 4.10 -2.13
C ILE A 197 -5.49 5.37 -2.30
N PRO A 198 -5.52 6.00 -3.48
CA PRO A 198 -4.81 7.25 -3.71
C PRO A 198 -5.44 8.40 -2.93
N ARG A 199 -4.63 9.42 -2.66
CA ARG A 199 -5.05 10.61 -1.91
C ARG A 199 -5.83 11.57 -2.81
N ARG A 200 -6.96 12.12 -2.32
CA ARG A 200 -7.77 13.13 -3.00
C ARG A 200 -8.26 12.72 -4.40
N VAL A 201 -8.50 11.43 -4.65
CA VAL A 201 -8.94 10.92 -5.96
C VAL A 201 -10.37 10.38 -5.90
N TYR A 202 -10.65 9.53 -4.90
CA TYR A 202 -11.92 8.82 -4.82
C TYR A 202 -12.93 9.52 -3.93
N THR A 203 -14.19 9.41 -4.31
CA THR A 203 -15.36 9.80 -3.52
C THR A 203 -16.01 8.57 -2.89
N GLN A 204 -17.00 8.77 -2.03
CA GLN A 204 -17.76 7.69 -1.41
C GLN A 204 -18.33 6.69 -2.44
N ALA A 205 -18.86 7.17 -3.58
CA ALA A 205 -19.40 6.30 -4.62
C ALA A 205 -18.37 5.29 -5.17
N HIS A 206 -17.09 5.63 -5.21
CA HIS A 206 -16.04 4.69 -5.62
C HIS A 206 -15.84 3.60 -4.56
N PHE A 207 -15.94 3.94 -3.27
CA PHE A 207 -15.85 2.94 -2.19
C PHE A 207 -17.07 2.03 -2.15
N ASP A 208 -18.25 2.56 -2.49
CA ASP A 208 -19.46 1.75 -2.64
C ASP A 208 -19.28 0.70 -3.75
N ILE A 209 -18.78 1.10 -4.91
CA ILE A 209 -18.47 0.18 -6.01
C ILE A 209 -17.43 -0.88 -5.59
N MET A 210 -16.41 -0.50 -4.80
CA MET A 210 -15.41 -1.45 -4.31
C MET A 210 -16.02 -2.50 -3.39
N ALA A 211 -16.90 -2.08 -2.47
CA ALA A 211 -17.59 -2.98 -1.55
C ALA A 211 -18.57 -3.89 -2.30
N GLU A 212 -19.38 -3.34 -3.20
CA GLU A 212 -20.35 -4.09 -4.01
C GLU A 212 -19.68 -5.15 -4.87
N ALA A 213 -18.54 -4.82 -5.51
CA ALA A 213 -17.77 -5.78 -6.29
C ALA A 213 -17.25 -6.95 -5.43
N LEU A 214 -16.74 -6.67 -4.23
CA LEU A 214 -16.28 -7.71 -3.31
C LEU A 214 -17.44 -8.58 -2.82
N ILE A 215 -18.60 -8.00 -2.53
CA ILE A 215 -19.82 -8.72 -2.13
C ILE A 215 -20.28 -9.65 -3.27
N SER A 216 -20.36 -9.13 -4.50
CA SER A 216 -20.73 -9.92 -5.69
C SER A 216 -19.76 -11.10 -5.92
N ILE A 217 -18.46 -10.87 -5.76
CA ILE A 217 -17.46 -11.94 -5.87
C ILE A 217 -17.63 -12.97 -4.75
N LYS A 218 -17.89 -12.54 -3.52
CA LYS A 218 -18.15 -13.43 -2.37
C LYS A 218 -19.31 -14.37 -2.63
N GLU A 219 -20.43 -13.88 -3.19
CA GLU A 219 -21.61 -14.68 -3.52
C GLU A 219 -21.34 -15.81 -4.49
N ARG A 220 -20.37 -15.62 -5.39
CA ARG A 220 -19.96 -16.61 -6.40
C ARG A 220 -18.53 -17.12 -6.20
N ALA A 221 -17.98 -17.02 -5.01
CA ALA A 221 -16.58 -17.32 -4.72
C ALA A 221 -16.16 -18.70 -5.24
N GLY A 222 -16.97 -19.75 -5.04
CA GLY A 222 -16.68 -21.10 -5.51
C GLY A 222 -16.56 -21.25 -7.05
N ALA A 223 -16.95 -20.23 -7.82
CA ALA A 223 -16.78 -20.21 -9.27
C ALA A 223 -15.51 -19.52 -9.75
N VAL A 224 -14.78 -18.86 -8.85
CA VAL A 224 -13.53 -18.16 -9.15
C VAL A 224 -12.42 -19.19 -9.39
N PRO A 225 -11.73 -19.19 -10.55
CA PRO A 225 -10.65 -20.14 -10.80
C PRO A 225 -9.36 -19.69 -10.10
N GLY A 226 -8.54 -20.67 -9.71
CA GLY A 226 -7.12 -20.43 -9.45
C GLY A 226 -6.35 -20.19 -10.75
N TYR A 227 -5.08 -19.83 -10.65
CA TYR A 227 -4.22 -19.54 -11.79
C TYR A 227 -2.93 -20.35 -11.74
N ARG A 228 -2.36 -20.63 -12.92
CA ARG A 228 -1.00 -21.14 -13.08
C ARG A 228 -0.15 -20.13 -13.85
N ILE A 229 1.15 -20.13 -13.59
CA ILE A 229 2.10 -19.36 -14.35
C ILE A 229 2.38 -20.09 -15.67
N ALA A 230 2.03 -19.44 -16.78
CA ALA A 230 2.33 -19.96 -18.12
C ALA A 230 3.72 -19.53 -18.58
N TRP A 231 4.17 -18.36 -18.11
CA TRP A 231 5.49 -17.82 -18.37
C TRP A 231 5.85 -16.79 -17.30
N GLU A 232 7.11 -16.76 -16.87
CA GLU A 232 7.65 -15.75 -15.96
C GLU A 232 9.05 -15.31 -16.39
N PRO A 233 9.44 -14.05 -16.11
CA PRO A 233 10.80 -13.61 -16.27
C PRO A 233 11.67 -14.12 -15.11
N PRO A 234 13.01 -14.12 -15.24
CA PRO A 234 13.92 -14.59 -14.20
C PRO A 234 13.87 -13.78 -12.91
N ILE A 235 13.40 -12.52 -12.97
CA ILE A 235 13.24 -11.62 -11.82
C ILE A 235 11.94 -10.84 -11.93
N LEU A 236 11.38 -10.40 -10.79
CA LEU A 236 10.20 -9.52 -10.70
C LEU A 236 8.97 -10.08 -11.44
N ARG A 237 8.73 -11.38 -11.28
CA ARG A 237 7.65 -12.10 -11.99
C ARG A 237 6.26 -11.48 -11.79
N HIS A 238 5.97 -10.95 -10.61
CA HIS A 238 4.65 -10.39 -10.29
C HIS A 238 4.29 -9.13 -11.12
N PHE A 239 5.27 -8.51 -11.79
CA PHE A 239 5.02 -7.41 -12.73
C PHE A 239 4.80 -7.87 -14.17
N GLN A 240 5.27 -9.05 -14.55
CA GLN A 240 5.40 -9.42 -15.95
C GLN A 240 4.89 -10.82 -16.28
N ALA A 241 4.71 -11.70 -15.29
CA ALA A 241 4.30 -13.08 -15.53
C ALA A 241 2.97 -13.16 -16.31
N ARG A 242 2.86 -14.17 -17.15
CA ARG A 242 1.62 -14.52 -17.83
C ARG A 242 0.95 -15.64 -17.09
N LEU A 243 -0.31 -15.43 -16.76
CA LEU A 243 -1.13 -16.36 -16.00
C LEU A 243 -2.22 -16.95 -16.87
N GLU A 244 -2.54 -18.21 -16.64
CA GLU A 244 -3.68 -18.89 -17.24
C GLU A 244 -4.61 -19.40 -16.15
N PRO A 245 -5.93 -19.24 -16.32
CA PRO A 245 -6.88 -19.77 -15.36
C PRO A 245 -6.81 -21.31 -15.36
N MET A 246 -6.87 -21.88 -14.17
CA MET A 246 -7.03 -23.32 -14.03
C MET A 246 -8.47 -23.70 -14.40
N GLY A 247 -8.63 -24.75 -15.19
CA GLY A 247 -9.96 -25.28 -15.50
C GLY A 247 -10.72 -25.63 -14.21
N ARG A 248 -12.04 -25.49 -14.20
CA ARG A 248 -12.87 -25.98 -13.09
C ARG A 248 -12.52 -27.45 -12.86
N GLN A 249 -12.10 -27.82 -11.64
CA GLN A 249 -12.10 -29.21 -11.24
C GLN A 249 -13.57 -29.65 -11.26
N PRO A 250 -13.94 -30.65 -12.05
CA PRO A 250 -15.30 -31.18 -12.00
C PRO A 250 -15.47 -31.94 -10.68
N GLY A 251 -16.27 -31.36 -9.79
CA GLY A 251 -16.77 -32.04 -8.59
C GLY A 251 -15.99 -31.77 -7.30
N LEU A 252 -16.37 -30.73 -6.61
CA LEU A 252 -16.53 -30.69 -5.15
C LEU A 252 -17.91 -30.14 -4.85
#